data_987f20edfbe292539e4c085922ec4b43
#
_entry.id   987f20edfbe292539e4c085922ec4b43
#
_cell.length_a   1.000
_cell.length_b   1.000
_cell.length_c   1.000
_cell.angle_alpha   90.00
_cell.angle_beta   90.00
_cell.angle_gamma   90.00
#
_symmetry.space_group_name_H-M   'P 1'
#
loop_
_entity.id
_entity.type
_entity.pdbx_description
1 polymer ?
#
loop_
_entity_poly.entity_id
_entity_poly.type
_entity_poly.pdbx_seq_one_letter_code
_entity_poly.pdbx_strand_id
1 'polypeptide(L)'
;MVSHARWKLARDKKTAQGIAEGPGVARMQEEIRLAFDLGQAVYDRRTELGISQAELAQRADMTQPQVSKLELGGTVPTLPLLARLARALDASLRLELVDDTSHVAFTARTAAA
;
A
#
# COMPACT_ATOMS: atom_id res chain seq x y z
N MET A 1 -2.18 -16.72 7.10
CA MET A 1 -2.29 -15.79 6.04
C MET A 1 -0.97 -15.55 5.32
N VAL A 2 -0.89 -15.89 4.09
CA VAL A 2 0.39 -15.92 3.38
C VAL A 2 0.43 -15.03 2.16
N SER A 3 -0.68 -14.39 1.82
CA SER A 3 -0.78 -13.73 0.52
C SER A 3 0.22 -12.61 0.34
N HIS A 4 0.47 -11.80 1.37
CA HIS A 4 1.41 -10.68 1.23
C HIS A 4 2.85 -11.16 1.07
N ALA A 5 3.25 -12.19 1.82
CA ALA A 5 4.60 -12.72 1.68
C ALA A 5 4.81 -13.34 0.31
N ARG A 6 3.82 -14.09 -0.17
CA ARG A 6 3.92 -14.71 -1.50
C ARG A 6 3.94 -13.65 -2.60
N TRP A 7 3.15 -12.61 -2.44
CA TRP A 7 3.11 -11.52 -3.40
C TRP A 7 4.46 -10.81 -3.46
N LYS A 8 5.06 -10.56 -2.30
CA LYS A 8 6.36 -9.92 -2.24
C LYS A 8 7.43 -10.77 -2.90
N LEU A 9 7.43 -12.07 -2.65
CA LEU A 9 8.39 -12.98 -3.25
C LEU A 9 8.25 -13.00 -4.77
N ALA A 10 7.03 -13.06 -5.26
CA ALA A 10 6.80 -13.06 -6.70
C ALA A 10 7.29 -11.76 -7.34
N ARG A 11 7.06 -10.64 -6.70
CA ARG A 11 7.51 -9.36 -7.20
C ARG A 11 9.03 -9.25 -7.18
N ASP A 12 9.66 -9.66 -6.08
CA ASP A 12 11.09 -9.60 -5.93
C ASP A 12 11.78 -10.51 -6.94
N LYS A 13 11.22 -11.70 -7.16
CA LYS A 13 11.75 -12.64 -8.14
C LYS A 13 11.70 -12.04 -9.54
N LYS A 14 10.59 -11.42 -9.88
CA LYS A 14 10.43 -10.79 -11.18
C LYS A 14 11.45 -9.67 -11.39
N THR A 15 11.67 -8.88 -10.36
CA THR A 15 12.66 -7.81 -10.41
C THR A 15 14.07 -8.39 -10.52
N ALA A 16 14.35 -9.45 -9.78
CA ALA A 16 15.68 -10.06 -9.78
C ALA A 16 16.03 -10.72 -11.08
N GLN A 17 15.07 -11.03 -11.92
CA GLN A 17 15.34 -11.58 -13.23
C GLN A 17 15.95 -10.54 -14.17
N GLY A 18 16.20 -9.36 -13.67
CA GLY A 18 17.14 -8.46 -14.30
C GLY A 18 16.68 -7.85 -15.60
N ILE A 19 15.48 -7.45 -15.64
CA ILE A 19 14.96 -6.87 -16.86
C ILE A 19 15.05 -5.36 -16.82
N ALA A 20 15.91 -4.87 -15.99
CA ALA A 20 15.99 -3.45 -15.75
C ALA A 20 16.87 -2.79 -16.79
N GLU A 21 16.37 -2.62 -17.97
CA GLU A 21 17.08 -1.87 -18.98
C GLU A 21 16.29 -0.66 -19.36
N GLY A 22 16.90 0.50 -19.20
CA GLY A 22 16.34 1.73 -19.67
C GLY A 22 15.38 2.41 -18.70
N PRO A 23 15.10 3.68 -18.96
CA PRO A 23 14.32 4.53 -18.05
C PRO A 23 12.86 4.08 -17.89
N GLY A 24 12.28 3.51 -18.94
CA GLY A 24 10.89 3.05 -18.85
C GLY A 24 10.70 1.90 -17.89
N VAL A 25 11.66 0.98 -17.87
CA VAL A 25 11.62 -0.17 -16.97
C VAL A 25 11.86 0.29 -15.54
N ALA A 26 12.81 1.20 -15.33
CA ALA A 26 13.10 1.72 -14.01
C ALA A 26 11.86 2.41 -13.41
N ARG A 27 11.14 3.20 -14.19
CA ARG A 27 9.93 3.85 -13.74
C ARG A 27 8.85 2.85 -13.37
N MET A 28 8.71 1.81 -14.19
CA MET A 28 7.74 0.76 -13.91
C MET A 28 8.04 0.06 -12.59
N GLN A 29 9.32 -0.20 -12.32
CA GLN A 29 9.72 -0.82 -11.06
C GLN A 29 9.44 0.08 -9.87
N GLU A 30 9.64 1.38 -10.02
CA GLU A 30 9.31 2.33 -8.96
C GLU A 30 7.82 2.34 -8.66
N GLU A 31 6.99 2.32 -9.70
CA GLU A 31 5.54 2.29 -9.52
C GLU A 31 5.09 1.01 -8.83
N ILE A 32 5.68 -0.12 -9.22
CA ILE A 32 5.36 -1.40 -8.60
C ILE A 32 5.74 -1.38 -7.13
N ARG A 33 6.92 -0.86 -6.82
CA ARG A 33 7.39 -0.78 -5.45
C ARG A 33 6.49 0.11 -4.60
N LEU A 34 6.13 1.28 -5.13
CA LEU A 34 5.29 2.22 -4.41
C LEU A 34 3.90 1.61 -4.16
N ALA A 35 3.32 0.98 -5.17
CA ALA A 35 2.03 0.34 -5.01
C ALA A 35 2.09 -0.75 -3.94
N PHE A 36 3.16 -1.54 -3.94
CA PHE A 36 3.34 -2.58 -2.94
C PHE A 36 3.48 -1.99 -1.54
N ASP A 37 4.30 -0.96 -1.40
CA ASP A 37 4.54 -0.34 -0.10
C ASP A 37 3.26 0.28 0.46
N LEU A 38 2.48 0.93 -0.39
CA LEU A 38 1.19 1.49 0.04
C LEU A 38 0.23 0.39 0.46
N GLY A 39 0.15 -0.68 -0.33
CA GLY A 39 -0.72 -1.81 0.01
C GLY A 39 -0.33 -2.47 1.31
N GLN A 40 0.97 -2.65 1.53
CA GLN A 40 1.47 -3.26 2.76
C GLN A 40 1.14 -2.38 3.98
N ALA A 41 1.30 -1.07 3.83
CA ALA A 41 1.01 -0.15 4.92
C ALA A 41 -0.48 -0.19 5.31
N VAL A 42 -1.35 -0.26 4.31
CA VAL A 42 -2.79 -0.39 4.56
C VAL A 42 -3.08 -1.70 5.28
N TYR A 43 -2.52 -2.79 4.80
CA TYR A 43 -2.71 -4.10 5.41
C TYR A 43 -2.26 -4.09 6.88
N ASP A 44 -1.07 -3.57 7.12
CA ASP A 44 -0.51 -3.58 8.47
C ASP A 44 -1.39 -2.78 9.43
N ARG A 45 -1.82 -1.58 9.02
CA ARG A 45 -2.64 -0.76 9.90
C ARG A 45 -4.02 -1.38 10.10
N ARG A 46 -4.60 -1.95 9.03
CA ARG A 46 -5.90 -2.60 9.14
C ARG A 46 -5.86 -3.77 10.11
N THR A 47 -4.83 -4.60 10.01
CA THR A 47 -4.69 -5.75 10.92
C THR A 47 -4.39 -5.30 12.34
N GLU A 48 -3.64 -4.23 12.50
CA GLU A 48 -3.39 -3.64 13.82
C GLU A 48 -4.69 -3.23 14.48
N LEU A 49 -5.62 -2.68 13.70
CA LEU A 49 -6.93 -2.30 14.21
C LEU A 49 -7.87 -3.50 14.40
N GLY A 50 -7.52 -4.65 13.86
CA GLY A 50 -8.35 -5.84 13.96
C GLY A 50 -9.60 -5.80 13.12
N ILE A 51 -9.64 -5.02 12.06
CA ILE A 51 -10.80 -4.93 11.19
C ILE A 51 -10.58 -5.70 9.90
N SER A 52 -11.69 -6.14 9.30
CA SER A 52 -11.65 -6.89 8.04
C SER A 52 -11.50 -5.96 6.84
N GLN A 53 -11.19 -6.55 5.69
CA GLN A 53 -11.20 -5.78 4.45
C GLN A 53 -12.58 -5.18 4.17
N ALA A 54 -13.63 -5.92 4.47
CA ALA A 54 -14.99 -5.42 4.28
C ALA A 54 -15.28 -4.22 5.18
N GLU A 55 -14.83 -4.27 6.42
CA GLU A 55 -14.99 -3.16 7.34
C GLU A 55 -14.23 -1.93 6.85
N LEU A 56 -13.00 -2.11 6.41
CA LEU A 56 -12.22 -0.99 5.89
C LEU A 56 -12.89 -0.41 4.65
N ALA A 57 -13.38 -1.28 3.77
CA ALA A 57 -14.06 -0.83 2.55
C ALA A 57 -15.24 0.06 2.89
N GLN A 58 -16.04 -0.36 3.87
CA GLN A 58 -17.19 0.42 4.30
C GLN A 58 -16.77 1.78 4.84
N ARG A 59 -15.73 1.81 5.67
CA ARG A 59 -15.24 3.06 6.26
C ARG A 59 -14.65 4.01 5.23
N ALA A 60 -14.03 3.47 4.19
CA ALA A 60 -13.32 4.28 3.20
C ALA A 60 -14.15 4.53 1.95
N ASP A 61 -15.41 4.10 1.93
CA ASP A 61 -16.28 4.23 0.77
C ASP A 61 -15.66 3.55 -0.45
N MET A 62 -15.26 2.31 -0.25
CA MET A 62 -14.68 1.45 -1.27
C MET A 62 -15.43 0.13 -1.28
N THR A 63 -15.18 -0.68 -2.29
CA THR A 63 -15.63 -2.07 -2.28
C THR A 63 -14.56 -2.95 -1.67
N GLN A 64 -14.96 -4.10 -1.14
CA GLN A 64 -14.00 -5.05 -0.58
C GLN A 64 -13.00 -5.53 -1.63
N PRO A 65 -13.38 -5.84 -2.88
CA PRO A 65 -12.39 -6.19 -3.89
C PRO A 65 -11.39 -5.07 -4.18
N GLN A 66 -11.81 -3.80 -4.07
CA GLN A 66 -10.88 -2.69 -4.24
C GLN A 66 -9.85 -2.66 -3.11
N VAL A 67 -10.28 -2.92 -1.88
CA VAL A 67 -9.35 -2.99 -0.76
C VAL A 67 -8.39 -4.16 -0.95
N SER A 68 -8.90 -5.31 -1.35
CA SER A 68 -8.06 -6.47 -1.59
C SER A 68 -7.01 -6.18 -2.65
N LYS A 69 -7.40 -5.59 -3.76
CA LYS A 69 -6.47 -5.26 -4.83
C LYS A 69 -5.42 -4.27 -4.35
N LEU A 70 -5.83 -3.27 -3.59
CA LEU A 70 -4.92 -2.28 -3.05
C LEU A 70 -3.88 -2.92 -2.13
N GLU A 71 -4.32 -3.78 -1.23
CA GLU A 71 -3.41 -4.42 -0.27
C GLU A 71 -2.43 -5.36 -0.94
N LEU A 72 -2.80 -5.91 -2.09
CA LEU A 72 -1.90 -6.76 -2.86
C LEU A 72 -0.94 -5.98 -3.75
N GLY A 73 -1.02 -4.66 -3.73
CA GLY A 73 -0.16 -3.85 -4.56
C GLY A 73 -0.61 -3.76 -6.00
N GLY A 74 -1.88 -4.02 -6.27
CA GLY A 74 -2.41 -4.03 -7.62
C GLY A 74 -2.73 -2.67 -8.19
N THR A 75 -2.57 -1.62 -7.42
CA THR A 75 -2.88 -0.27 -7.89
C THR A 75 -2.16 0.76 -7.04
N VAL A 76 -1.91 1.93 -7.61
CA VAL A 76 -1.41 3.08 -6.86
C VAL A 76 -2.61 4.00 -6.62
N PRO A 77 -3.04 4.17 -5.38
CA PRO A 77 -4.21 4.98 -5.09
C PRO A 77 -3.93 6.47 -5.31
N THR A 78 -4.98 7.21 -5.60
CA THR A 78 -4.90 8.66 -5.72
C THR A 78 -4.74 9.30 -4.35
N LEU A 79 -4.29 10.55 -4.32
CA LEU A 79 -4.17 11.28 -3.06
C LEU A 79 -5.52 11.40 -2.33
N PRO A 80 -6.63 11.73 -3.01
CA PRO A 80 -7.92 11.75 -2.31
C PRO A 80 -8.30 10.42 -1.69
N LEU A 81 -8.00 9.31 -2.37
CA LEU A 81 -8.27 7.99 -1.80
C LEU A 81 -7.39 7.71 -0.60
N LEU A 82 -6.12 8.10 -0.67
CA LEU A 82 -5.23 7.97 0.48
C LEU A 82 -5.73 8.75 1.69
N ALA A 83 -6.28 9.94 1.46
CA ALA A 83 -6.85 10.73 2.55
C ALA A 83 -8.05 10.01 3.18
N ARG A 84 -8.90 9.40 2.35
CA ARG A 84 -10.03 8.61 2.88
C ARG A 84 -9.55 7.41 3.68
N LEU A 85 -8.52 6.73 3.17
CA LEU A 85 -7.96 5.58 3.87
C LEU A 85 -7.37 5.98 5.22
N ALA A 86 -6.67 7.09 5.27
CA ALA A 86 -6.10 7.56 6.54
C ALA A 86 -7.20 7.79 7.56
N ARG A 87 -8.29 8.44 7.15
CA ARG A 87 -9.43 8.65 8.06
C ARG A 87 -10.06 7.33 8.50
N ALA A 88 -10.26 6.43 7.53
CA ALA A 88 -10.88 5.13 7.81
C ALA A 88 -10.04 4.29 8.76
N LEU A 89 -8.73 4.45 8.70
CA LEU A 89 -7.78 3.69 9.52
C LEU A 89 -7.42 4.44 10.80
N ASP A 90 -8.07 5.56 11.06
CA ASP A 90 -7.82 6.39 12.25
C ASP A 90 -6.32 6.66 12.39
N ALA A 91 -5.72 7.14 11.32
CA ALA A 91 -4.28 7.28 11.24
C ALA A 91 -3.89 8.51 10.43
N SER A 92 -2.66 8.94 10.64
CA SER A 92 -1.99 9.87 9.75
C SER A 92 -1.19 9.07 8.76
N LEU A 93 -1.27 9.44 7.49
CA LEU A 93 -0.42 8.82 6.47
C LEU A 93 0.79 9.70 6.24
N ARG A 94 1.95 9.08 6.34
CA ARG A 94 3.20 9.75 6.00
C ARG A 94 3.81 9.04 4.81
N LEU A 95 4.08 9.79 3.77
CA LEU A 95 4.70 9.28 2.54
C LEU A 95 5.94 10.09 2.28
N GLU A 96 7.08 9.41 2.22
CA GLU A 96 8.35 10.06 1.96
C GLU A 96 8.99 9.42 0.73
N LEU A 97 9.29 10.25 -0.25
CA LEU A 97 9.91 9.80 -1.49
C LEU A 97 11.28 10.45 -1.58
N VAL A 98 12.33 9.64 -1.56
CA VAL A 98 13.70 10.11 -1.63
C VAL A 98 14.43 9.29 -2.68
N ASP A 99 14.85 9.93 -3.75
CA ASP A 99 15.50 9.27 -4.88
C ASP A 99 14.62 8.14 -5.41
N ASP A 100 15.11 6.92 -5.36
CA ASP A 100 14.36 5.75 -5.83
C ASP A 100 13.77 4.93 -4.69
N THR A 101 13.71 5.50 -3.50
CA THR A 101 13.14 4.82 -2.34
C THR A 101 11.88 5.51 -1.87
N SER A 102 11.01 4.74 -1.22
CA SER A 102 9.79 5.28 -0.64
C SER A 102 9.59 4.71 0.75
N HIS A 103 9.09 5.54 1.64
CA HIS A 103 8.70 5.14 2.99
C HIS A 103 7.26 5.51 3.18
N VAL A 104 6.44 4.53 3.51
CA VAL A 104 5.01 4.71 3.70
C VAL A 104 4.64 4.19 5.08
N ALA A 105 3.99 5.02 5.86
CA ALA A 105 3.55 4.61 7.19
C ALA A 105 2.24 5.25 7.54
N PHE A 106 1.31 4.43 8.05
CA PHE A 106 0.12 4.91 8.74
C PHE A 106 0.42 4.87 10.23
N THR A 107 0.36 6.01 10.86
CA THR A 107 0.64 6.14 12.28
C THR A 107 -0.66 6.47 13.00
N ALA A 108 -0.94 5.78 14.09
CA ALA A 108 -2.16 6.02 14.85
C ALA A 108 -2.25 7.49 15.22
N ARG A 109 -3.44 8.07 15.04
CA ARG A 109 -3.68 9.43 15.45
C ARG A 109 -3.78 9.48 16.96
N THR A 110 -3.18 10.51 17.54
CA THR A 110 -3.28 10.68 18.98
C THR A 110 -4.55 11.45 19.30
N ALA A 111 -5.27 10.96 20.28
CA ALA A 111 -6.53 11.58 20.64
C ALA A 111 -6.36 12.99 21.23
N ALA A 112 -5.17 13.27 21.71
CA ALA A 112 -4.90 14.55 22.35
C ALA A 112 -4.73 15.67 21.35
N ALA A 113 -4.64 15.36 20.11
CA ALA A 113 -4.44 16.38 19.09
C ALA A 113 -5.64 17.30 18.99
#